data_af6755f59990393d9d096bfe0800f874
#
_entry.id   af6755f59990393d9d096bfe0800f874
#
_cell.length_a   1.000
_cell.length_b   1.000
_cell.length_c   1.000
_cell.angle_alpha   90.00
_cell.angle_beta   90.00
_cell.angle_gamma   90.00
#
_symmetry.space_group_name_H-M   'P 1'
#
loop_
_entity.id
_entity.type
_entity.pdbx_description
1 polymer ?
#
loop_
_entity_poly.entity_id
_entity_poly.type
_entity_poly.pdbx_seq_one_letter_code
_entity_poly.pdbx_strand_id
1 'polypeptide(L)'
;MKKKVLFVCVHNSARSQMAEELLRKYGGEFFEVESSGFIPSAINPLVVEIVRDEGVDLSQKKTQSVFDLYKNNRLYSYVITVCNRAKEKECPVFPGVVKRIHWNLSDPEDFTGTNEEKLEKTRALKEEIKGLVMDFIDEYK
;
A
#
# COMPACT_ATOMS: atom_id res chain seq x y z
N MET A 1 20.40 -6.25 7.91
CA MET A 1 19.03 -6.29 8.44
C MET A 1 18.11 -5.45 7.58
N LYS A 2 16.94 -6.00 7.27
CA LYS A 2 15.97 -5.28 6.45
C LYS A 2 15.25 -4.22 7.27
N LYS A 3 14.99 -3.07 6.65
CA LYS A 3 14.18 -2.02 7.26
C LYS A 3 12.71 -2.36 7.06
N LYS A 4 11.89 -2.11 8.07
CA LYS A 4 10.45 -2.40 8.01
C LYS A 4 9.67 -1.21 7.49
N VAL A 5 8.81 -1.44 6.50
CA VAL A 5 7.99 -0.43 5.85
C VAL A 5 6.52 -0.80 5.99
N LEU A 6 5.72 0.16 6.43
CA LEU A 6 4.26 -0.01 6.52
C LEU A 6 3.57 0.96 5.57
N PHE A 7 2.73 0.42 4.70
CA PHE A 7 1.81 1.21 3.89
C PHE A 7 0.45 1.29 4.57
N VAL A 8 -0.15 2.46 4.61
CA VAL A 8 -1.45 2.68 5.25
C VAL A 8 -2.41 3.37 4.30
N CYS A 9 -3.59 2.79 4.10
CA CYS A 9 -4.69 3.45 3.39
C CYS A 9 -5.98 3.31 4.20
N VAL A 10 -7.13 3.65 3.63
CA VAL A 10 -8.40 3.60 4.38
C VAL A 10 -8.84 2.16 4.61
N HIS A 11 -8.97 1.37 3.54
CA HIS A 11 -9.55 0.02 3.61
C HIS A 11 -8.55 -1.12 3.50
N ASN A 12 -7.28 -0.83 3.21
CA ASN A 12 -6.27 -1.85 2.91
C ASN A 12 -6.72 -2.78 1.76
N SER A 13 -7.58 -2.27 0.88
CA SER A 13 -8.20 -3.07 -0.17
C SER A 13 -7.56 -2.88 -1.54
N ALA A 14 -6.83 -1.80 -1.77
CA ALA A 14 -6.30 -1.45 -3.09
C ALA A 14 -4.90 -0.83 -3.04
N ARG A 15 -4.81 0.48 -2.80
CA ARG A 15 -3.55 1.26 -2.92
C ARG A 15 -2.42 0.70 -2.07
N SER A 16 -2.67 0.44 -0.79
CA SER A 16 -1.65 -0.09 0.13
C SER A 16 -1.24 -1.51 -0.22
N GLN A 17 -2.19 -2.33 -0.71
CA GLN A 17 -1.89 -3.69 -1.14
C GLN A 17 -0.99 -3.71 -2.37
N MET A 18 -1.26 -2.85 -3.36
CA MET A 18 -0.41 -2.74 -4.54
C MET A 18 0.98 -2.25 -4.17
N ALA A 19 1.07 -1.23 -3.31
CA ALA A 19 2.35 -0.70 -2.87
C ALA A 19 3.16 -1.76 -2.11
N GLU A 20 2.52 -2.50 -1.22
CA GLU A 20 3.17 -3.58 -0.47
C GLU A 20 3.78 -4.61 -1.41
N GLU A 21 2.99 -5.11 -2.35
CA GLU A 21 3.43 -6.19 -3.23
C GLU A 21 4.52 -5.73 -4.21
N LEU A 22 4.41 -4.49 -4.72
CA LEU A 22 5.42 -3.95 -5.62
C LEU A 22 6.74 -3.69 -4.89
N LEU A 23 6.69 -3.14 -3.68
CA LEU A 23 7.92 -2.94 -2.90
C LEU A 23 8.56 -4.27 -2.52
N ARG A 24 7.75 -5.27 -2.15
CA ARG A 24 8.27 -6.61 -1.85
C ARG A 24 8.94 -7.23 -3.08
N LYS A 25 8.33 -7.08 -4.26
CA LYS A 25 8.86 -7.65 -5.50
C LYS A 25 10.18 -7.00 -5.90
N TYR A 26 10.26 -5.68 -5.89
CA TYR A 26 11.41 -4.95 -6.40
C TYR A 26 12.45 -4.58 -5.33
N GLY A 27 12.04 -4.52 -4.06
CA GLY A 27 12.90 -4.11 -2.95
C GLY A 27 12.93 -5.06 -1.77
N GLY A 28 12.40 -6.27 -1.92
CA GLY A 28 12.34 -7.25 -0.83
C GLY A 28 13.68 -7.68 -0.29
N GLU A 29 14.75 -7.44 -1.03
CA GLU A 29 16.12 -7.66 -0.56
C GLU A 29 16.48 -6.69 0.57
N PHE A 30 15.95 -5.47 0.52
CA PHE A 30 16.29 -4.37 1.45
C PHE A 30 15.24 -4.12 2.51
N PHE A 31 13.98 -4.47 2.23
CA PHE A 31 12.83 -4.08 3.06
C PHE A 31 11.92 -5.25 3.40
N GLU A 32 11.42 -5.27 4.65
CA GLU A 32 10.27 -6.08 5.04
C GLU A 32 9.05 -5.18 4.93
N VAL A 33 8.02 -5.63 4.22
CA VAL A 33 6.91 -4.77 3.85
C VAL A 33 5.59 -5.32 4.36
N GLU A 34 4.79 -4.44 4.95
CA GLU A 34 3.42 -4.75 5.37
C GLU A 34 2.50 -3.62 4.92
N SER A 35 1.20 -3.89 4.90
CA SER A 35 0.18 -2.87 4.64
C SER A 35 -0.99 -3.03 5.60
N SER A 36 -1.76 -1.95 5.78
CA SER A 36 -2.88 -1.91 6.70
C SER A 36 -3.86 -0.81 6.32
N GLY A 37 -4.99 -0.74 7.00
CA GLY A 37 -5.98 0.29 6.78
C GLY A 37 -6.68 0.71 8.06
N PHE A 38 -7.37 1.84 8.00
CA PHE A 38 -8.15 2.33 9.15
C PHE A 38 -9.40 1.46 9.36
N ILE A 39 -10.03 1.03 8.26
CA ILE A 39 -11.26 0.22 8.27
C ILE A 39 -11.04 -0.91 7.24
N PRO A 40 -10.40 -2.02 7.63
CA PRO A 40 -10.12 -3.10 6.68
C PRO A 40 -11.37 -3.66 6.01
N SER A 41 -11.31 -3.88 4.71
CA SER A 41 -12.37 -4.52 3.95
C SER A 41 -11.74 -5.51 2.96
N ALA A 42 -12.59 -6.23 2.21
CA ALA A 42 -12.10 -7.21 1.23
C ALA A 42 -11.25 -6.52 0.16
N ILE A 43 -10.26 -7.25 -0.37
CA ILE A 43 -9.39 -6.72 -1.43
C ILE A 43 -10.21 -6.47 -2.69
N ASN A 44 -9.98 -5.31 -3.30
CA ASN A 44 -10.68 -4.87 -4.50
C ASN A 44 -10.39 -5.83 -5.67
N PRO A 45 -11.42 -6.41 -6.32
CA PRO A 45 -11.22 -7.35 -7.42
C PRO A 45 -10.43 -6.78 -8.60
N LEU A 46 -10.54 -5.48 -8.87
CA LEU A 46 -9.76 -4.82 -9.92
C LEU A 46 -8.27 -4.92 -9.63
N VAL A 47 -7.91 -4.76 -8.38
CA VAL A 47 -6.52 -4.83 -7.93
C VAL A 47 -6.00 -6.26 -8.04
N VAL A 48 -6.80 -7.25 -7.64
CA VAL A 48 -6.43 -8.67 -7.77
C VAL A 48 -6.09 -8.99 -9.22
N GLU A 49 -6.91 -8.52 -10.16
CA GLU A 49 -6.70 -8.77 -11.59
C GLU A 49 -5.45 -8.05 -12.12
N ILE A 50 -5.27 -6.78 -11.78
CA ILE A 50 -4.18 -5.96 -12.32
C ILE A 50 -2.80 -6.40 -11.79
N VAL A 51 -2.68 -6.78 -10.52
CA VAL A 51 -1.39 -7.21 -9.99
C VAL A 51 -0.92 -8.56 -10.52
N ARG A 52 -1.81 -9.33 -11.14
CA ARG A 52 -1.41 -10.55 -11.85
C ARG A 52 -0.44 -10.25 -12.99
N ASP A 53 -0.52 -9.06 -13.57
CA ASP A 53 0.43 -8.60 -14.59
C ASP A 53 1.86 -8.54 -14.05
N GLU A 54 2.01 -8.40 -12.74
CA GLU A 54 3.31 -8.38 -12.05
C GLU A 54 3.70 -9.75 -11.48
N GLY A 55 2.92 -10.78 -11.76
CA GLY A 55 3.17 -12.11 -11.22
C GLY A 55 2.74 -12.29 -9.76
N VAL A 56 1.87 -11.41 -9.25
CA VAL A 56 1.42 -11.42 -7.86
C VAL A 56 -0.01 -11.95 -7.77
N ASP A 57 -0.24 -12.90 -6.85
CA ASP A 57 -1.56 -13.45 -6.57
C ASP A 57 -2.07 -12.93 -5.22
N LEU A 58 -3.08 -12.06 -5.25
CA LEU A 58 -3.72 -11.52 -4.05
C LEU A 58 -5.00 -12.26 -3.65
N SER A 59 -5.35 -13.36 -4.32
CA SER A 59 -6.62 -14.06 -4.09
C SER A 59 -6.79 -14.56 -2.65
N GLN A 60 -5.68 -14.86 -1.95
CA GLN A 60 -5.69 -15.32 -0.57
C GLN A 60 -5.17 -14.29 0.43
N LYS A 61 -4.86 -13.08 -0.05
CA LYS A 61 -4.31 -12.02 0.81
C LYS A 61 -5.40 -11.47 1.73
N LYS A 62 -5.03 -11.20 2.97
CA LYS A 62 -5.94 -10.62 3.96
C LYS A 62 -5.64 -9.16 4.19
N THR A 63 -6.69 -8.41 4.53
CA THR A 63 -6.55 -7.02 4.97
C THR A 63 -6.37 -6.98 6.47
N GLN A 64 -5.76 -5.91 7.00
CA GLN A 64 -5.55 -5.78 8.43
C GLN A 64 -5.68 -4.33 8.90
N SER A 65 -5.94 -4.17 10.20
CA SER A 65 -6.12 -2.85 10.81
C SER A 65 -4.80 -2.26 11.25
N VAL A 66 -4.56 -0.99 10.91
CA VAL A 66 -3.40 -0.25 11.39
C VAL A 66 -3.43 -0.12 12.92
N PHE A 67 -4.61 -0.04 13.52
CA PHE A 67 -4.74 0.09 14.98
C PHE A 67 -4.36 -1.19 15.69
N ASP A 68 -4.63 -2.36 15.09
CA ASP A 68 -4.20 -3.65 15.65
C ASP A 68 -2.67 -3.76 15.63
N LEU A 69 -2.03 -3.32 14.56
CA LEU A 69 -0.56 -3.29 14.50
C LEU A 69 0.01 -2.38 15.59
N TYR A 70 -0.61 -1.22 15.78
CA TYR A 70 -0.18 -0.28 16.81
C TYR A 70 -0.33 -0.88 18.23
N LYS A 71 -1.48 -1.52 18.51
CA LYS A 71 -1.74 -2.17 19.80
C LYS A 71 -0.76 -3.31 20.08
N ASN A 72 -0.34 -4.02 19.04
CA ASN A 72 0.58 -5.15 19.17
C ASN A 72 2.05 -4.73 19.19
N ASN A 73 2.31 -3.44 19.37
CA ASN A 73 3.67 -2.87 19.51
C ASN A 73 4.57 -3.16 18.31
N ARG A 74 3.99 -3.23 17.11
CA ARG A 74 4.77 -3.41 15.88
C ARG A 74 5.60 -2.16 15.61
N LEU A 75 6.82 -2.35 15.13
CA LEU A 75 7.77 -1.28 14.86
C LEU A 75 8.07 -1.19 13.37
N TYR A 76 8.13 0.04 12.85
CA TYR A 76 8.43 0.31 11.44
C TYR A 76 9.42 1.46 11.34
N SER A 77 10.36 1.36 10.40
CA SER A 77 11.28 2.47 10.10
C SER A 77 10.60 3.54 9.25
N TYR A 78 9.78 3.12 8.29
CA TYR A 78 9.06 4.02 7.40
C TYR A 78 7.58 3.71 7.42
N VAL A 79 6.76 4.75 7.53
CA VAL A 79 5.29 4.63 7.42
C VAL A 79 4.86 5.52 6.25
N ILE A 80 4.28 4.90 5.24
CA ILE A 80 3.86 5.57 4.01
C ILE A 80 2.34 5.54 3.93
N THR A 81 1.70 6.70 4.05
CA THR A 81 0.26 6.82 3.89
C THR A 81 -0.05 7.04 2.41
N VAL A 82 -1.00 6.27 1.88
CA VAL A 82 -1.37 6.29 0.46
C VAL A 82 -2.83 6.67 0.25
N CYS A 83 -3.44 7.31 1.25
CA CYS A 83 -4.80 7.81 1.21
C CYS A 83 -4.78 9.33 0.97
N ASN A 84 -5.96 9.98 0.96
CA ASN A 84 -5.97 11.42 0.85
C ASN A 84 -5.48 12.08 2.16
N ARG A 85 -5.04 13.33 2.09
CA ARG A 85 -4.43 14.04 3.24
C ARG A 85 -5.34 14.15 4.45
N ALA A 86 -6.65 14.23 4.26
CA ALA A 86 -7.57 14.34 5.37
C ALA A 86 -7.51 13.10 6.27
N LYS A 87 -7.28 11.93 5.68
CA LYS A 87 -7.19 10.66 6.41
C LYS A 87 -5.81 10.39 6.99
N GLU A 88 -4.77 11.02 6.46
CA GLU A 88 -3.40 10.86 6.95
C GLU A 88 -3.29 11.13 8.45
N LYS A 89 -4.05 12.10 8.95
CA LYS A 89 -4.03 12.50 10.36
C LYS A 89 -4.57 11.41 11.30
N GLU A 90 -5.35 10.47 10.79
CA GLU A 90 -5.91 9.38 11.59
C GLU A 90 -4.91 8.25 11.84
N CYS A 91 -3.80 8.24 11.12
CA CYS A 91 -2.78 7.21 11.29
C CYS A 91 -2.09 7.36 12.65
N PRO A 92 -2.04 6.28 13.46
CA PRO A 92 -1.36 6.35 14.76
C PRO A 92 0.14 6.61 14.56
N VAL A 93 0.75 7.24 15.57
CA VAL A 93 2.18 7.52 15.56
C VAL A 93 2.92 6.33 16.15
N PHE A 94 3.55 5.51 15.30
CA PHE A 94 4.34 4.38 15.74
C PHE A 94 5.67 4.85 16.33
N PRO A 95 6.11 4.26 17.46
CA PRO A 95 7.44 4.61 18.01
C PRO A 95 8.56 4.12 17.08
N GLY A 96 9.65 4.87 17.04
CA GLY A 96 10.84 4.48 16.28
C GLY A 96 10.78 4.73 14.79
N VAL A 97 9.74 5.42 14.29
CA VAL A 97 9.64 5.75 12.87
C VAL A 97 10.70 6.78 12.50
N VAL A 98 11.53 6.43 11.53
CA VAL A 98 12.57 7.34 11.01
C VAL A 98 11.94 8.42 10.15
N LYS A 99 10.97 8.05 9.31
CA LYS A 99 10.31 9.00 8.42
C LYS A 99 8.88 8.57 8.09
N ARG A 100 7.98 9.55 8.11
CA ARG A 100 6.63 9.40 7.57
C ARG A 100 6.58 10.04 6.19
N ILE A 101 5.98 9.31 5.24
CA ILE A 101 5.88 9.73 3.85
C ILE A 101 4.40 9.68 3.46
N HIS A 102 3.97 10.58 2.60
CA HIS A 102 2.61 10.56 2.08
C HIS A 102 2.62 10.56 0.55
N TRP A 103 1.94 9.58 -0.03
CA TRP A 103 1.69 9.51 -1.47
C TRP A 103 0.22 9.77 -1.71
N ASN A 104 -0.09 10.83 -2.45
CA ASN A 104 -1.47 11.18 -2.78
C ASN A 104 -1.92 10.39 -4.01
N LEU A 105 -2.68 9.31 -3.78
CA LEU A 105 -3.09 8.39 -4.83
C LEU A 105 -4.62 8.32 -4.93
N SER A 106 -5.12 8.16 -6.15
CA SER A 106 -6.55 7.98 -6.41
C SER A 106 -7.04 6.65 -5.86
N ASP A 107 -8.27 6.64 -5.32
CA ASP A 107 -8.87 5.42 -4.78
C ASP A 107 -9.64 4.69 -5.89
N PRO A 108 -9.28 3.41 -6.20
CA PRO A 108 -10.02 2.63 -7.19
C PRO A 108 -11.51 2.47 -6.92
N GLU A 109 -11.93 2.57 -5.66
CA GLU A 109 -13.37 2.52 -5.31
C GLU A 109 -14.15 3.70 -5.92
N ASP A 110 -13.46 4.80 -6.23
CA ASP A 110 -14.07 5.98 -6.83
C ASP A 110 -14.07 5.95 -8.36
N PHE A 111 -13.48 4.94 -8.98
CA PHE A 111 -13.43 4.83 -10.43
C PHE A 111 -14.81 4.53 -10.99
N THR A 112 -15.15 5.20 -12.10
CA THR A 112 -16.41 5.07 -12.80
C THR A 112 -16.19 4.61 -14.24
N GLY A 113 -17.27 4.15 -14.88
CA GLY A 113 -17.22 3.68 -16.26
C GLY A 113 -17.43 2.18 -16.36
N THR A 114 -17.10 1.61 -17.52
CA THR A 114 -17.20 0.18 -17.75
C THR A 114 -16.12 -0.55 -16.95
N ASN A 115 -16.26 -1.88 -16.84
CA ASN A 115 -15.25 -2.69 -16.17
C ASN A 115 -13.87 -2.52 -16.84
N GLU A 116 -13.82 -2.48 -18.17
CA GLU A 116 -12.58 -2.27 -18.90
C GLU A 116 -11.96 -0.91 -18.62
N GLU A 117 -12.78 0.14 -18.54
CA GLU A 117 -12.30 1.48 -18.21
C GLU A 117 -11.73 1.54 -16.79
N LYS A 118 -12.40 0.88 -15.84
CA LYS A 118 -11.91 0.79 -14.46
C LYS A 118 -10.60 0.03 -14.36
N LEU A 119 -10.47 -1.06 -15.12
CA LEU A 119 -9.22 -1.84 -15.18
C LEU A 119 -8.07 -1.00 -15.73
N GLU A 120 -8.31 -0.21 -16.79
CA GLU A 120 -7.29 0.67 -17.35
C GLU A 120 -6.84 1.73 -16.35
N LYS A 121 -7.80 2.32 -15.61
CA LYS A 121 -7.47 3.30 -14.56
C LYS A 121 -6.68 2.66 -13.43
N THR A 122 -7.01 1.43 -13.07
CA THR A 122 -6.31 0.68 -12.03
C THR A 122 -4.90 0.32 -12.49
N ARG A 123 -4.73 -0.03 -13.77
CA ARG A 123 -3.41 -0.31 -14.36
C ARG A 123 -2.53 0.95 -14.34
N ALA A 124 -3.11 2.10 -14.70
CA ALA A 124 -2.39 3.37 -14.64
C ALA A 124 -1.96 3.70 -13.21
N LEU A 125 -2.85 3.46 -12.24
CA LEU A 125 -2.53 3.65 -10.82
C LEU A 125 -1.40 2.73 -10.38
N LYS A 126 -1.43 1.45 -10.80
CA LYS A 126 -0.36 0.51 -10.50
C LYS A 126 0.99 1.01 -11.04
N GLU A 127 1.02 1.55 -12.24
CA GLU A 127 2.25 2.08 -12.82
C GLU A 127 2.75 3.33 -12.07
N GLU A 128 1.84 4.17 -11.63
CA GLU A 128 2.17 5.32 -10.78
C GLU A 128 2.81 4.88 -9.47
N ILE A 129 2.19 3.90 -8.81
CA ILE A 129 2.71 3.34 -7.54
C ILE A 129 4.08 2.70 -7.79
N LYS A 130 4.24 1.98 -8.88
CA LYS A 130 5.51 1.35 -9.24
C LYS A 130 6.64 2.38 -9.36
N GLY A 131 6.37 3.51 -10.01
CA GLY A 131 7.33 4.60 -10.09
C GLY A 131 7.73 5.14 -8.74
N LEU A 132 6.76 5.36 -7.85
CA LEU A 132 7.02 5.83 -6.49
C LEU A 132 7.81 4.80 -5.68
N VAL A 133 7.48 3.52 -5.84
CA VAL A 133 8.20 2.41 -5.17
C VAL A 133 9.66 2.36 -5.63
N MET A 134 9.91 2.46 -6.93
CA MET A 134 11.28 2.43 -7.45
C MET A 134 12.10 3.61 -6.95
N ASP A 135 11.51 4.80 -6.90
CA ASP A 135 12.18 5.98 -6.33
C ASP A 135 12.48 5.79 -4.83
N PHE A 136 11.53 5.21 -4.10
CA PHE A 136 11.71 4.92 -2.67
C PHE A 136 12.88 3.95 -2.46
N ILE A 137 12.96 2.90 -3.26
CA ILE A 137 14.04 1.92 -3.16
C ILE A 137 15.39 2.61 -3.38
N ASP A 138 15.49 3.42 -4.43
CA ASP A 138 16.75 4.12 -4.77
C ASP A 138 17.19 5.07 -3.65
N GLU A 139 16.22 5.72 -2.99
CA GLU A 139 16.54 6.69 -1.95
C GLU A 139 16.90 6.05 -0.61
N TYR A 140 16.26 4.95 -0.24
CA TYR A 140 16.34 4.41 1.12
C TYR A 140 17.02 3.05 1.26
N LYS A 141 17.38 2.39 0.18
CA LYS A 141 18.08 1.08 0.26
C LYS A 141 19.51 1.13 0.86
#